data_ec677269de89bafdf86daa9515895d6f
#
_entry.id   ec677269de89bafdf86daa9515895d6f
#
_cell.length_a   1.000
_cell.length_b   1.000
_cell.length_c   1.000
_cell.angle_alpha   90.00
_cell.angle_beta   90.00
_cell.angle_gamma   90.00
#
_symmetry.space_group_name_H-M   'P 1'
#
loop_
_entity.id
_entity.type
_entity.pdbx_description
1 polymer ?
#
loop_
_entity_poly.entity_id
_entity_poly.type
_entity_poly.pdbx_seq_one_letter_code
_entity_poly.pdbx_strand_id
1 'polypeptide(L)'
;MQTVHYLKDYKRPEFSITQLDLHFDIQNEYTQVKSRMVVLPKQAKPAILELTGSAELIEVIVDGEVLSTDAYHLDVLNETLSIHGVPTESFVLEITTQVYPHKNKSLMGLYASNDNLYTQCEPEGFRKITFYLDRPDVMTKFSTTIVADKKRYPVLLSNG
;
A
#
# COMPACT_ATOMS: atom_id res chain seq x y z
N MET A 1 -2.03 25.39 2.44
CA MET A 1 -1.60 25.77 3.81
C MET A 1 -0.79 24.60 4.37
N GLN A 2 0.36 24.88 4.95
CA GLN A 2 1.15 23.85 5.62
C GLN A 2 0.46 23.50 6.94
N THR A 3 0.03 22.23 7.10
CA THR A 3 -0.58 21.76 8.35
C THR A 3 0.52 21.65 9.41
N VAL A 4 0.36 22.32 10.54
CA VAL A 4 1.31 22.23 11.66
C VAL A 4 0.92 21.04 12.52
N HIS A 5 1.84 20.09 12.68
CA HIS A 5 1.65 18.92 13.55
C HIS A 5 2.33 19.17 14.90
N TYR A 6 1.60 19.00 16.00
CA TYR A 6 2.13 19.13 17.35
C TYR A 6 2.33 17.76 18.00
N LEU A 7 3.41 17.59 18.74
CA LEU A 7 3.70 16.32 19.45
C LEU A 7 2.56 15.91 20.41
N LYS A 8 1.89 16.87 21.03
CA LYS A 8 0.74 16.62 21.93
C LYS A 8 -0.46 15.98 21.23
N ASP A 9 -0.56 16.12 19.89
CA ASP A 9 -1.66 15.58 19.07
C ASP A 9 -1.34 14.18 18.53
N TYR A 10 -0.16 13.64 18.86
CA TYR A 10 0.25 12.29 18.46
C TYR A 10 -0.70 11.24 19.03
N LYS A 11 -1.23 10.41 18.15
CA LYS A 11 -2.01 9.24 18.49
C LYS A 11 -1.32 7.98 17.95
N ARG A 12 -1.17 6.98 18.80
CA ARG A 12 -0.67 5.68 18.35
C ARG A 12 -1.62 5.07 17.31
N PRO A 13 -1.10 4.38 16.30
CA PRO A 13 -1.96 3.69 15.34
C PRO A 13 -2.78 2.60 16.06
N GLU A 14 -4.05 2.49 15.70
CA GLU A 14 -4.98 1.49 16.26
C GLU A 14 -4.71 0.09 15.75
N PHE A 15 -3.98 -0.01 14.66
CA PHE A 15 -3.54 -1.26 14.05
C PHE A 15 -2.02 -1.28 13.91
N SER A 16 -1.48 -2.48 13.76
CA SER A 16 -0.11 -2.69 13.29
C SER A 16 -0.13 -3.67 12.13
N ILE A 17 0.82 -3.54 11.23
CA ILE A 17 1.07 -4.48 10.16
C ILE A 17 2.39 -5.15 10.49
N THR A 18 2.34 -6.45 10.82
CA THR A 18 3.53 -7.19 11.28
C THR A 18 4.34 -7.76 10.13
N GLN A 19 3.66 -8.07 9.02
CA GLN A 19 4.26 -8.59 7.79
C GLN A 19 3.55 -7.99 6.59
N LEU A 20 4.30 -7.72 5.54
CA LEU A 20 3.81 -7.29 4.24
C LEU A 20 4.59 -8.00 3.14
N ASP A 21 3.89 -8.81 2.36
CA ASP A 21 4.43 -9.45 1.17
C ASP A 21 3.95 -8.66 -0.06
N LEU A 22 4.89 -8.11 -0.81
CA LEU A 22 4.63 -7.35 -2.04
C LEU A 22 4.95 -8.21 -3.26
N HIS A 23 4.05 -8.22 -4.22
CA HIS A 23 4.26 -8.84 -5.51
C HIS A 23 4.02 -7.82 -6.61
N PHE A 24 5.08 -7.50 -7.36
CA PHE A 24 5.03 -6.62 -8.53
C PHE A 24 5.00 -7.46 -9.80
N ASP A 25 3.97 -7.33 -10.59
CA ASP A 25 3.87 -7.88 -11.95
C ASP A 25 3.98 -6.73 -12.95
N ILE A 26 5.18 -6.59 -13.53
CA ILE A 26 5.55 -5.47 -14.41
C ILE A 26 5.12 -5.78 -15.84
N GLN A 27 4.10 -5.09 -16.30
CA GLN A 27 3.60 -5.15 -17.67
C GLN A 27 4.13 -3.98 -18.52
N ASN A 28 3.80 -3.95 -19.79
CA ASN A 28 4.30 -2.91 -20.69
C ASN A 28 3.79 -1.50 -20.35
N GLU A 29 2.53 -1.38 -19.97
CA GLU A 29 1.88 -0.08 -19.76
C GLU A 29 1.62 0.22 -18.29
N TYR A 30 1.49 -0.81 -17.46
CA TYR A 30 1.19 -0.71 -16.03
C TYR A 30 1.97 -1.76 -15.24
N THR A 31 1.97 -1.60 -13.95
CA THR A 31 2.42 -2.62 -13.01
C THR A 31 1.26 -2.94 -12.08
N GLN A 32 0.89 -4.23 -11.98
CA GLN A 32 -0.03 -4.69 -10.96
C GLN A 32 0.77 -4.95 -9.68
N VAL A 33 0.28 -4.44 -8.58
CA VAL A 33 0.88 -4.68 -7.26
C VAL A 33 -0.13 -5.40 -6.38
N LYS A 34 0.26 -6.57 -5.88
CA LYS A 34 -0.49 -7.28 -4.85
C LYS A 34 0.24 -7.15 -3.54
N SER A 35 -0.43 -6.63 -2.53
CA SER A 35 0.07 -6.52 -1.17
C SER A 35 -0.73 -7.44 -0.26
N ARG A 36 -0.04 -8.32 0.46
CA ARG A 36 -0.63 -9.21 1.46
C ARG A 36 -0.08 -8.84 2.82
N MET A 37 -0.95 -8.35 3.68
CA MET A 37 -0.61 -7.80 4.99
C MET A 37 -1.17 -8.67 6.11
N VAL A 38 -0.35 -8.92 7.14
CA VAL A 38 -0.84 -9.46 8.42
C VAL A 38 -1.12 -8.28 9.33
N VAL A 39 -2.41 -7.99 9.53
CA VAL A 39 -2.90 -6.84 10.31
C VAL A 39 -3.27 -7.30 11.71
N LEU A 40 -2.81 -6.57 12.71
CA LEU A 40 -3.10 -6.83 14.12
C LEU A 40 -3.77 -5.59 14.74
N PRO A 41 -5.05 -5.69 15.13
CA PRO A 41 -5.72 -4.67 15.93
C PRO A 41 -5.06 -4.52 17.30
N LYS A 42 -4.89 -3.28 17.76
CA LYS A 42 -4.35 -2.95 19.09
C LYS A 42 -5.43 -2.66 20.14
N GLN A 43 -6.68 -2.61 19.68
CA GLN A 43 -7.85 -2.34 20.52
C GLN A 43 -8.84 -3.49 20.41
N ALA A 44 -9.62 -3.72 21.48
CA ALA A 44 -10.60 -4.80 21.53
C ALA A 44 -11.81 -4.62 20.59
N LYS A 45 -12.02 -3.43 20.06
CA LYS A 45 -13.11 -3.13 19.10
C LYS A 45 -12.63 -2.08 18.10
N PRO A 46 -11.78 -2.45 17.14
CA PRO A 46 -11.45 -1.54 16.06
C PRO A 46 -12.69 -1.35 15.16
N ALA A 47 -13.07 -0.10 14.91
CA ALA A 47 -14.27 0.16 14.13
C ALA A 47 -13.97 0.20 12.62
N ILE A 48 -12.86 0.81 12.24
CA ILE A 48 -12.51 1.09 10.85
C ILE A 48 -10.99 0.98 10.72
N LEU A 49 -10.54 0.28 9.69
CA LEU A 49 -9.14 0.32 9.27
C LEU A 49 -8.97 1.38 8.19
N GLU A 50 -8.28 2.46 8.51
CA GLU A 50 -7.94 3.51 7.56
C GLU A 50 -6.52 3.31 7.02
N LEU A 51 -6.41 3.20 5.70
CA LEU A 51 -5.14 3.10 4.97
C LEU A 51 -4.99 4.31 4.06
N THR A 52 -3.77 4.78 3.90
CA THR A 52 -3.45 5.85 2.95
C THR A 52 -2.95 5.24 1.64
N GLY A 53 -3.47 5.71 0.50
CA GLY A 53 -3.03 5.26 -0.82
C GLY A 53 -3.69 6.04 -1.95
N SER A 54 -2.94 6.23 -3.04
CA SER A 54 -3.40 6.92 -4.26
C SER A 54 -3.23 6.10 -5.54
N ALA A 55 -2.83 4.82 -5.41
CA ALA A 55 -2.82 3.89 -6.53
C ALA A 55 -4.26 3.51 -6.93
N GLU A 56 -4.47 3.13 -8.19
CA GLU A 56 -5.77 2.62 -8.64
C GLU A 56 -6.10 1.32 -7.90
N LEU A 57 -7.19 1.33 -7.13
CA LEU A 57 -7.65 0.17 -6.37
C LEU A 57 -8.39 -0.79 -7.30
N ILE A 58 -7.97 -2.05 -7.33
CA ILE A 58 -8.59 -3.10 -8.14
C ILE A 58 -9.43 -4.04 -7.27
N GLU A 59 -8.89 -4.48 -6.12
CA GLU A 59 -9.53 -5.48 -5.29
C GLU A 59 -9.08 -5.37 -3.84
N VAL A 60 -9.98 -5.69 -2.92
CA VAL A 60 -9.72 -5.80 -1.48
C VAL A 60 -10.23 -7.15 -0.99
N ILE A 61 -9.39 -7.90 -0.28
CA ILE A 61 -9.71 -9.23 0.26
C ILE A 61 -9.36 -9.23 1.76
N VAL A 62 -10.28 -9.71 2.58
CA VAL A 62 -10.05 -9.93 4.02
C VAL A 62 -10.23 -11.40 4.34
N ASP A 63 -9.21 -12.04 4.90
CA ASP A 63 -9.20 -13.48 5.26
C ASP A 63 -9.67 -14.41 4.11
N GLY A 64 -9.33 -14.04 2.87
CA GLY A 64 -9.66 -14.80 1.66
C GLY A 64 -11.04 -14.48 1.07
N GLU A 65 -11.81 -13.58 1.66
CA GLU A 65 -13.10 -13.13 1.14
C GLU A 65 -12.97 -11.78 0.44
N VAL A 66 -13.39 -11.71 -0.82
CA VAL A 66 -13.41 -10.46 -1.59
C VAL A 66 -14.47 -9.53 -1.01
N LEU A 67 -14.08 -8.33 -0.64
CA LEU A 67 -15.00 -7.35 -0.10
C LEU A 67 -15.88 -6.74 -1.20
N SER A 68 -17.18 -6.62 -0.91
CA SER A 68 -18.07 -5.80 -1.73
C SER A 68 -17.76 -4.31 -1.55
N THR A 69 -18.14 -3.50 -2.53
CA THR A 69 -17.89 -2.04 -2.51
C THR A 69 -18.58 -1.31 -1.35
N ASP A 70 -19.57 -1.92 -0.72
CA ASP A 70 -20.25 -1.34 0.45
C ASP A 70 -19.49 -1.57 1.76
N ALA A 71 -18.53 -2.54 1.75
CA ALA A 71 -17.74 -2.88 2.94
C ALA A 71 -16.55 -1.93 3.17
N TYR A 72 -16.24 -1.09 2.18
CA TYR A 72 -15.18 -0.08 2.29
C TYR A 72 -15.57 1.23 1.60
N HIS A 73 -14.89 2.30 1.98
CA HIS A 73 -15.02 3.61 1.34
C HIS A 73 -13.66 4.08 0.83
N LEU A 74 -13.60 4.41 -0.46
CA LEU A 74 -12.40 4.98 -1.09
C LEU A 74 -12.60 6.48 -1.31
N ASP A 75 -11.89 7.29 -0.54
CA ASP A 75 -11.80 8.74 -0.72
C ASP A 75 -10.55 9.08 -1.55
N VAL A 76 -10.76 9.25 -2.86
CA VAL A 76 -9.69 9.55 -3.81
C VAL A 76 -9.06 10.93 -3.55
N LEU A 77 -9.84 11.89 -3.07
CA LEU A 77 -9.36 13.26 -2.82
C LEU A 77 -8.43 13.34 -1.61
N ASN A 78 -8.75 12.55 -0.57
CA ASN A 78 -7.95 12.47 0.65
C ASN A 78 -6.97 11.28 0.65
N GLU A 79 -6.89 10.53 -0.45
CA GLU A 79 -6.03 9.36 -0.62
C GLU A 79 -6.23 8.32 0.50
N THR A 80 -7.49 8.07 0.92
CA THR A 80 -7.82 7.21 2.05
C THR A 80 -8.73 6.06 1.64
N LEU A 81 -8.41 4.85 2.07
CA LEU A 81 -9.25 3.65 2.00
C LEU A 81 -9.68 3.28 3.42
N SER A 82 -10.98 3.38 3.70
CA SER A 82 -11.58 3.02 5.00
C SER A 82 -12.32 1.69 4.88
N ILE A 83 -11.86 0.65 5.57
CA ILE A 83 -12.46 -0.69 5.56
C ILE A 83 -13.25 -0.85 6.85
N HIS A 84 -14.56 -1.16 6.71
CA HIS A 84 -15.50 -1.29 7.82
C HIS A 84 -15.62 -2.75 8.29
N GLY A 85 -15.95 -2.94 9.57
CA GLY A 85 -16.25 -4.27 10.11
C GLY A 85 -15.08 -5.24 10.07
N VAL A 86 -13.85 -4.74 10.15
CA VAL A 86 -12.64 -5.59 10.19
C VAL A 86 -12.64 -6.51 11.41
N PRO A 87 -11.98 -7.70 11.31
CA PRO A 87 -11.87 -8.61 12.44
C PRO A 87 -11.24 -7.97 13.69
N THR A 88 -11.64 -8.43 14.86
CA THR A 88 -11.10 -7.98 16.16
C THR A 88 -9.81 -8.69 16.56
N GLU A 89 -9.46 -9.75 15.86
CA GLU A 89 -8.22 -10.50 16.01
C GLU A 89 -7.30 -10.25 14.80
N SER A 90 -6.12 -10.86 14.79
CA SER A 90 -5.20 -10.79 13.65
C SER A 90 -5.87 -11.37 12.41
N PHE A 91 -5.76 -10.64 11.30
CA PHE A 91 -6.34 -11.04 10.01
C PHE A 91 -5.38 -10.77 8.86
N VAL A 92 -5.68 -11.37 7.71
CA VAL A 92 -4.95 -11.14 6.47
C VAL A 92 -5.75 -10.17 5.59
N LEU A 93 -5.10 -9.08 5.22
CA LEU A 93 -5.62 -8.12 4.25
C LEU A 93 -4.81 -8.22 2.96
N GLU A 94 -5.48 -8.47 1.85
CA GLU A 94 -4.86 -8.43 0.53
C GLU A 94 -5.48 -7.28 -0.28
N ILE A 95 -4.61 -6.49 -0.89
CA ILE A 95 -5.03 -5.37 -1.76
C ILE A 95 -4.31 -5.51 -3.09
N THR A 96 -5.07 -5.48 -4.17
CA THR A 96 -4.53 -5.39 -5.52
C THR A 96 -4.68 -3.97 -6.02
N THR A 97 -3.58 -3.37 -6.45
CA THR A 97 -3.55 -2.03 -7.05
C THR A 97 -2.91 -2.07 -8.43
N GLN A 98 -3.16 -1.04 -9.22
CA GLN A 98 -2.51 -0.83 -10.50
C GLN A 98 -1.84 0.54 -10.52
N VAL A 99 -0.60 0.58 -10.95
CA VAL A 99 0.19 1.80 -11.08
C VAL A 99 0.74 1.94 -12.49
N TYR A 100 1.01 3.16 -12.91
CA TYR A 100 1.45 3.49 -14.27
C TYR A 100 2.80 4.21 -14.22
N PRO A 101 3.93 3.48 -14.15
CA PRO A 101 5.25 4.07 -13.95
C PRO A 101 5.63 5.10 -15.00
N HIS A 102 5.28 4.85 -16.27
CA HIS A 102 5.59 5.76 -17.39
C HIS A 102 4.75 7.05 -17.39
N LYS A 103 3.60 7.06 -16.69
CA LYS A 103 2.76 8.26 -16.51
C LYS A 103 3.12 9.03 -15.23
N ASN A 104 3.87 8.41 -14.32
CA ASN A 104 4.24 9.00 -13.04
C ASN A 104 5.34 10.06 -13.23
N LYS A 105 4.97 11.33 -13.10
CA LYS A 105 5.88 12.48 -13.18
C LYS A 105 6.26 13.03 -11.80
N SER A 106 5.68 12.50 -10.73
CA SER A 106 5.99 12.95 -9.36
C SER A 106 7.33 12.44 -8.86
N LEU A 107 7.90 11.40 -9.49
CA LEU A 107 9.10 10.69 -9.07
C LEU A 107 9.00 10.11 -7.65
N MET A 108 7.77 9.85 -7.20
CA MET A 108 7.45 9.23 -5.91
C MET A 108 6.67 7.93 -6.15
N GLY A 109 6.88 6.93 -5.31
CA GLY A 109 6.39 5.58 -5.55
C GLY A 109 7.15 4.90 -6.68
N LEU A 110 6.47 4.12 -7.53
CA LEU A 110 7.07 3.46 -8.69
C LEU A 110 6.97 4.37 -9.93
N TYR A 111 8.12 4.67 -10.55
CA TYR A 111 8.19 5.52 -11.74
C TYR A 111 9.21 5.01 -12.75
N ALA A 112 9.08 5.45 -13.98
CA ALA A 112 10.02 5.17 -15.06
C ALA A 112 10.95 6.37 -15.30
N SER A 113 12.23 6.08 -15.51
CA SER A 113 13.21 7.07 -15.98
C SER A 113 14.09 6.40 -17.03
N ASN A 114 14.14 6.96 -18.23
CA ASN A 114 14.63 6.30 -19.41
C ASN A 114 13.93 4.93 -19.57
N ASP A 115 14.66 3.86 -19.80
CA ASP A 115 14.10 2.51 -19.97
C ASP A 115 14.08 1.68 -18.66
N ASN A 116 14.33 2.31 -17.51
CA ASN A 116 14.38 1.64 -16.23
C ASN A 116 13.23 2.07 -15.33
N LEU A 117 12.90 1.20 -14.36
CA LEU A 117 11.94 1.48 -13.31
C LEU A 117 12.65 1.68 -11.98
N TYR A 118 12.14 2.61 -11.19
CA TYR A 118 12.68 2.96 -9.88
C TYR A 118 11.56 3.14 -8.88
N THR A 119 11.87 2.92 -7.62
CA THR A 119 10.99 3.29 -6.51
C THR A 119 11.63 4.39 -5.66
N GLN A 120 10.83 5.37 -5.27
CA GLN A 120 11.17 6.36 -4.25
C GLN A 120 10.03 6.44 -3.25
N CYS A 121 10.26 6.03 -2.02
CA CYS A 121 9.21 5.92 -1.01
C CYS A 121 9.38 6.89 0.16
N GLU A 122 10.51 7.56 0.30
CA GLU A 122 10.76 8.50 1.38
C GLU A 122 10.73 9.97 0.92
N PRO A 123 9.95 10.82 1.62
CA PRO A 123 8.84 10.45 2.51
C PRO A 123 7.53 10.26 1.75
N GLU A 124 6.63 9.44 2.30
CA GLU A 124 5.23 9.31 1.85
C GLU A 124 5.03 8.85 0.40
N GLY A 125 6.01 8.14 -0.18
CA GLY A 125 5.92 7.60 -1.54
C GLY A 125 5.32 6.20 -1.61
N PHE A 126 5.32 5.44 -0.51
CA PHE A 126 4.81 4.07 -0.50
C PHE A 126 3.30 4.02 -0.77
N ARG A 127 2.54 5.00 -0.30
CA ARG A 127 1.11 5.18 -0.59
C ARG A 127 0.78 5.32 -2.09
N LYS A 128 1.76 5.62 -2.94
CA LYS A 128 1.59 5.68 -4.40
C LYS A 128 1.76 4.32 -5.11
N ILE A 129 2.11 3.29 -4.34
CA ILE A 129 2.28 1.91 -4.82
C ILE A 129 1.09 1.06 -4.40
N THR A 130 0.72 1.12 -3.13
CA THR A 130 -0.42 0.39 -2.55
C THR A 130 -1.00 1.15 -1.36
N PHE A 131 -2.15 0.70 -0.85
CA PHE A 131 -2.73 1.25 0.37
C PHE A 131 -2.04 0.65 1.60
N TYR A 132 -1.67 1.52 2.55
CA TYR A 132 -0.88 1.12 3.70
C TYR A 132 -1.09 2.07 4.90
N LEU A 133 -0.72 1.62 6.11
CA LEU A 133 -0.52 2.53 7.24
C LEU A 133 0.80 3.28 7.06
N ASP A 134 0.81 4.23 6.11
CA ASP A 134 2.03 4.91 5.63
C ASP A 134 2.52 5.98 6.63
N ARG A 135 3.01 5.48 7.77
CA ARG A 135 3.47 6.25 8.93
C ARG A 135 4.83 5.73 9.40
N PRO A 136 5.74 6.57 9.86
CA PRO A 136 7.08 6.17 10.30
C PRO A 136 7.11 5.32 11.59
N ASP A 137 6.01 5.31 12.35
CA ASP A 137 5.85 4.54 13.58
C ASP A 137 5.21 3.15 13.37
N VAL A 138 4.95 2.77 12.11
CA VAL A 138 4.47 1.43 11.72
C VAL A 138 5.65 0.63 11.17
N MET A 139 6.22 -0.23 12.03
CA MET A 139 7.35 -1.09 11.69
C MET A 139 6.84 -2.44 11.20
N THR A 140 7.21 -2.80 9.97
CA THR A 140 6.73 -4.00 9.30
C THR A 140 7.88 -4.79 8.70
N LYS A 141 7.76 -6.11 8.68
CA LYS A 141 8.66 -7.02 7.97
C LYS A 141 8.21 -7.14 6.52
N PHE A 142 9.08 -6.79 5.58
CA PHE A 142 8.77 -6.82 4.15
C PHE A 142 9.36 -8.05 3.47
N SER A 143 8.62 -8.60 2.51
CA SER A 143 9.16 -9.41 1.43
C SER A 143 8.73 -8.84 0.08
N THR A 144 9.58 -8.97 -0.94
CA THR A 144 9.31 -8.41 -2.26
C THR A 144 9.55 -9.46 -3.33
N THR A 145 8.56 -9.67 -4.17
CA THR A 145 8.65 -10.48 -5.39
C THR A 145 8.45 -9.57 -6.60
N ILE A 146 9.34 -9.66 -7.57
CA ILE A 146 9.25 -8.86 -8.81
C ILE A 146 9.21 -9.84 -9.99
N VAL A 147 8.18 -9.71 -10.82
CA VAL A 147 8.01 -10.44 -12.07
C VAL A 147 8.05 -9.45 -13.23
N ALA A 148 8.91 -9.70 -14.22
CA ALA A 148 9.09 -8.82 -15.37
C ALA A 148 9.62 -9.58 -16.58
N ASP A 149 9.46 -9.01 -17.78
CA ASP A 149 10.11 -9.53 -18.99
C ASP A 149 11.64 -9.43 -18.86
N LYS A 150 12.31 -10.58 -18.86
CA LYS A 150 13.76 -10.68 -18.68
C LYS A 150 14.56 -9.99 -19.79
N LYS A 151 14.00 -9.87 -20.99
CA LYS A 151 14.69 -9.19 -22.12
C LYS A 151 14.68 -7.68 -21.91
N ARG A 152 13.58 -7.15 -21.39
CA ARG A 152 13.43 -5.72 -21.11
C ARG A 152 14.07 -5.30 -19.79
N TYR A 153 13.94 -6.16 -18.77
CA TYR A 153 14.46 -5.91 -17.41
C TYR A 153 15.37 -7.08 -16.97
N PRO A 154 16.62 -7.14 -17.49
CA PRO A 154 17.53 -8.26 -17.20
C PRO A 154 18.02 -8.32 -15.76
N VAL A 155 17.91 -7.20 -15.02
CA VAL A 155 18.33 -7.07 -13.62
C VAL A 155 17.15 -6.56 -12.81
N LEU A 156 16.82 -7.29 -11.75
CA LEU A 156 15.78 -6.92 -10.78
C LEU A 156 16.44 -6.81 -9.40
N LEU A 157 16.22 -5.69 -8.72
CA LEU A 157 16.79 -5.41 -7.41
C LEU A 157 15.71 -4.94 -6.45
N SER A 158 15.82 -5.34 -5.21
CA SER A 158 15.02 -4.86 -4.10
C SER A 158 15.88 -4.74 -2.85
N ASN A 159 15.49 -3.87 -1.93
CA ASN A 159 16.00 -3.84 -0.58
C ASN A 159 15.17 -4.78 0.30
N GLY A 160 15.82 -5.61 1.09
CA GLY A 160 15.18 -6.58 1.98
C GLY A 160 16.02 -7.81 2.16
#